data_a388ac7b6263b36111841093e16315ee
#
_entry.id   a388ac7b6263b36111841093e16315ee
#
_cell.length_a   1.000
_cell.length_b   1.000
_cell.length_c   1.000
_cell.angle_alpha   90.00
_cell.angle_beta   90.00
_cell.angle_gamma   90.00
#
_symmetry.space_group_name_H-M   'P 1'
#
loop_
_entity.id
_entity.type
_entity.pdbx_description
1 polymer ?
#
loop_
_entity_poly.entity_id
_entity_poly.type
_entity_poly.pdbx_seq_one_letter_code
_entity_poly.pdbx_strand_id
1 'polypeptide(L)'
;AIGLVGSEMCIRDRHTSEWVDPVCVDYREVQLCELPPNGQGFAALQMVSILKNANLAKWKRDDPKVWHFLTEAKRLAFEDLARYYADPAFANIPTKELLSEEYGKKRFDLINPENAMASFGPGEFSFTSEGDTTYLTVADSNGMMVSLIQSNYRGMGSGLVPDGLGFMLQDRGELFSMDPSHPNVYAPGKRPFHTIIPAFIMQNGLPLMSFGLMGGSMQPQGHVQILINMFDYGMNPQEAGDAARTVSYTHLTLPTNSNV
;
A
#
# COMPACT_ATOMS: atom_id res chain seq x y z
N ALA A 1 33.36 -9.22 6.81
CA ALA A 1 33.42 -7.97 6.03
C ALA A 1 34.10 -8.12 4.66
N ILE A 2 34.90 -9.16 4.45
CA ILE A 2 35.66 -9.36 3.18
C ILE A 2 34.80 -9.92 2.04
N GLY A 3 33.60 -10.40 2.29
CA GLY A 3 32.71 -10.99 1.27
C GLY A 3 31.79 -10.01 0.55
N LEU A 4 31.71 -8.74 0.98
CA LEU A 4 30.77 -7.76 0.45
C LEU A 4 31.32 -6.95 -0.75
N VAL A 5 32.64 -6.77 -0.84
CA VAL A 5 33.28 -5.92 -1.87
C VAL A 5 33.05 -6.42 -3.31
N GLY A 6 32.89 -7.72 -3.53
CA GLY A 6 32.55 -8.27 -4.84
C GLY A 6 31.05 -8.26 -5.17
N SER A 7 30.16 -8.25 -4.16
CA SER A 7 28.71 -8.26 -4.34
C SER A 7 28.15 -6.86 -4.68
N GLU A 8 28.79 -5.79 -4.26
CA GLU A 8 28.35 -4.41 -4.48
C GLU A 8 28.47 -3.99 -5.94
N MET A 9 29.56 -4.29 -6.61
CA MET A 9 29.69 -4.13 -8.06
C MET A 9 28.68 -4.99 -8.82
N CYS A 10 28.46 -6.24 -8.40
CA CYS A 10 27.49 -7.14 -9.01
C CYS A 10 26.04 -6.65 -8.85
N ILE A 11 25.67 -6.00 -7.74
CA ILE A 11 24.35 -5.42 -7.56
C ILE A 11 24.15 -4.27 -8.54
N ARG A 12 25.12 -3.36 -8.65
CA ARG A 12 25.07 -2.23 -9.57
C ARG A 12 25.00 -2.66 -11.02
N ASP A 13 25.84 -3.62 -11.42
CA ASP A 13 26.01 -4.04 -12.81
C ASP A 13 24.87 -4.95 -13.29
N ARG A 14 24.13 -5.59 -12.36
CA ARG A 14 23.02 -6.51 -12.67
C ARG A 14 21.64 -5.93 -12.40
N HIS A 15 21.58 -4.74 -11.79
CA HIS A 15 20.29 -4.10 -11.58
C HIS A 15 19.65 -3.70 -12.91
N THR A 16 18.43 -4.08 -13.13
CA THR A 16 17.61 -3.67 -14.26
C THR A 16 16.29 -3.09 -13.74
N SER A 17 15.89 -1.96 -14.32
CA SER A 17 14.57 -1.38 -14.07
C SER A 17 13.54 -2.04 -15.00
N GLU A 18 12.33 -2.17 -14.51
CA GLU A 18 11.24 -2.85 -15.21
C GLU A 18 10.03 -1.92 -15.34
N TRP A 19 9.44 -1.86 -16.51
CA TRP A 19 8.18 -1.19 -16.73
C TRP A 19 7.04 -2.18 -16.45
N VAL A 20 6.06 -1.74 -15.66
CA VAL A 20 4.87 -2.53 -15.34
C VAL A 20 3.62 -1.70 -15.58
N ASP A 21 2.55 -2.34 -16.02
CA ASP A 21 1.25 -1.68 -16.15
C ASP A 21 0.61 -1.49 -14.77
N PRO A 22 0.08 -0.29 -14.48
CA PRO A 22 -0.68 -0.07 -13.25
C PRO A 22 -1.97 -0.89 -13.25
N VAL A 23 -2.44 -1.20 -12.06
CA VAL A 23 -3.72 -1.88 -11.85
C VAL A 23 -4.70 -0.90 -11.24
N CYS A 24 -5.92 -0.84 -11.75
CA CYS A 24 -6.92 0.13 -11.35
C CYS A 24 -8.22 -0.54 -10.87
N VAL A 25 -8.91 0.12 -9.94
CA VAL A 25 -10.23 -0.26 -9.44
C VAL A 25 -11.15 0.95 -9.46
N ASP A 26 -12.37 0.75 -9.95
CA ASP A 26 -13.41 1.79 -9.97
C ASP A 26 -13.90 2.12 -8.56
N TYR A 27 -14.03 3.41 -8.28
CA TYR A 27 -14.64 3.95 -7.08
C TYR A 27 -15.44 5.20 -7.41
N ARG A 28 -16.75 5.17 -7.24
CA ARG A 28 -17.65 6.24 -7.66
C ARG A 28 -17.41 6.61 -9.14
N GLU A 29 -17.09 7.88 -9.42
CA GLU A 29 -16.83 8.40 -10.76
C GLU A 29 -15.36 8.38 -11.19
N VAL A 30 -14.49 7.77 -10.39
CA VAL A 30 -13.03 7.72 -10.61
C VAL A 30 -12.48 6.30 -10.50
N GLN A 31 -11.22 6.16 -10.85
CA GLN A 31 -10.44 4.94 -10.63
C GLN A 31 -9.22 5.24 -9.75
N LEU A 32 -8.99 4.41 -8.75
CA LEU A 32 -7.70 4.37 -8.05
C LEU A 32 -6.78 3.40 -8.78
N CYS A 33 -5.59 3.86 -9.13
CA CYS A 33 -4.56 3.07 -9.80
C CYS A 33 -3.30 2.98 -8.94
N GLU A 34 -2.78 1.76 -8.81
CA GLU A 34 -1.60 1.40 -8.02
C GLU A 34 -0.68 0.50 -8.83
N LEU A 35 0.56 0.34 -8.39
CA LEU A 35 1.45 -0.66 -8.95
C LEU A 35 1.05 -2.08 -8.52
N PRO A 36 1.25 -3.08 -9.40
CA PRO A 36 0.95 -4.48 -9.07
C PRO A 36 1.85 -5.01 -7.94
N PRO A 37 1.58 -6.21 -7.39
CA PRO A 37 2.52 -6.87 -6.48
C PRO A 37 3.93 -7.01 -7.13
N ASN A 38 4.96 -6.92 -6.35
CA ASN A 38 5.23 -7.23 -4.94
C ASN A 38 4.96 -6.08 -3.95
N GLY A 39 4.45 -4.94 -4.39
CA GLY A 39 4.11 -3.81 -3.52
C GLY A 39 2.74 -3.92 -2.84
N GLN A 40 2.56 -3.14 -1.77
CA GLN A 40 1.30 -3.15 -1.00
C GLN A 40 0.18 -2.27 -1.60
N GLY A 41 0.39 -1.58 -2.73
CA GLY A 41 -0.64 -0.75 -3.37
C GLY A 41 -1.89 -1.54 -3.72
N PHE A 42 -1.69 -2.79 -4.07
CA PHE A 42 -2.78 -3.72 -4.34
C PHE A 42 -3.74 -3.91 -3.14
N ALA A 43 -3.27 -3.75 -1.88
CA ALA A 43 -4.14 -3.77 -0.70
C ALA A 43 -5.06 -2.53 -0.65
N ALA A 44 -4.60 -1.35 -1.10
CA ALA A 44 -5.48 -0.19 -1.24
C ALA A 44 -6.60 -0.46 -2.26
N LEU A 45 -6.27 -1.08 -3.40
CA LEU A 45 -7.26 -1.48 -4.41
C LEU A 45 -8.28 -2.48 -3.85
N GLN A 46 -7.84 -3.47 -3.07
CA GLN A 46 -8.75 -4.42 -2.41
C GLN A 46 -9.65 -3.72 -1.39
N MET A 47 -9.11 -2.82 -0.56
CA MET A 47 -9.92 -2.04 0.38
C MET A 47 -10.98 -1.23 -0.36
N VAL A 48 -10.63 -0.57 -1.47
CA VAL A 48 -11.57 0.17 -2.33
C VAL A 48 -12.63 -0.76 -2.91
N SER A 49 -12.24 -1.92 -3.44
CA SER A 49 -13.16 -2.93 -4.00
C SER A 49 -14.16 -3.45 -2.95
N ILE A 50 -13.76 -3.55 -1.69
CA ILE A 50 -14.65 -3.89 -0.58
C ILE A 50 -15.57 -2.72 -0.26
N LEU A 51 -15.00 -1.52 -0.05
CA LEU A 51 -15.73 -0.35 0.44
C LEU A 51 -16.69 0.28 -0.58
N LYS A 52 -16.49 0.06 -1.90
CA LYS A 52 -17.46 0.51 -2.90
C LYS A 52 -18.86 -0.07 -2.71
N ASN A 53 -18.98 -1.19 -1.98
CA ASN A 53 -20.25 -1.81 -1.61
C ASN A 53 -20.93 -1.11 -0.41
N ALA A 54 -20.21 -0.22 0.29
CA ALA A 54 -20.76 0.60 1.35
C ALA A 54 -21.24 1.97 0.84
N ASN A 55 -22.34 2.47 1.37
CA ASN A 55 -22.72 3.88 1.22
C ASN A 55 -22.20 4.66 2.41
N LEU A 56 -20.88 5.01 2.40
CA LEU A 56 -20.26 5.72 3.51
C LEU A 56 -20.79 7.14 3.67
N ALA A 57 -21.14 7.80 2.57
CA ALA A 57 -21.68 9.16 2.58
C ALA A 57 -23.02 9.32 3.32
N LYS A 58 -23.71 8.23 3.67
CA LYS A 58 -24.91 8.27 4.52
C LYS A 58 -24.63 8.65 5.96
N TRP A 59 -23.39 8.53 6.42
CA TRP A 59 -22.94 8.94 7.74
C TRP A 59 -22.05 10.19 7.65
N LYS A 60 -21.95 10.92 8.75
CA LYS A 60 -20.93 11.96 8.83
C LYS A 60 -19.54 11.33 8.81
N ARG A 61 -18.56 12.06 8.28
CA ARG A 61 -17.19 11.56 8.12
C ARG A 61 -16.56 11.08 9.44
N ASP A 62 -16.90 11.71 10.55
CA ASP A 62 -16.42 11.40 11.91
C ASP A 62 -17.27 10.36 12.66
N ASP A 63 -18.32 9.83 12.02
CA ASP A 63 -19.14 8.77 12.60
C ASP A 63 -18.30 7.49 12.84
N PRO A 64 -18.39 6.88 14.04
CA PRO A 64 -17.69 5.64 14.34
C PRO A 64 -17.91 4.51 13.31
N LYS A 65 -19.07 4.48 12.64
CA LYS A 65 -19.35 3.50 11.58
C LYS A 65 -18.45 3.64 10.37
N VAL A 66 -18.08 4.86 9.99
CA VAL A 66 -17.11 5.08 8.89
C VAL A 66 -15.76 4.46 9.24
N TRP A 67 -15.27 4.73 10.45
CA TRP A 67 -14.01 4.16 10.94
C TRP A 67 -14.07 2.65 11.08
N HIS A 68 -15.19 2.12 11.50
CA HIS A 68 -15.44 0.69 11.59
C HIS A 68 -15.28 0.02 10.19
N PHE A 69 -16.01 0.49 9.19
CA PHE A 69 -15.94 -0.07 7.84
C PHE A 69 -14.54 0.05 7.24
N LEU A 70 -13.85 1.19 7.42
CA LEU A 70 -12.46 1.38 6.99
C LEU A 70 -11.52 0.36 7.63
N THR A 71 -11.65 0.17 8.94
CA THR A 71 -10.80 -0.77 9.69
C THR A 71 -11.06 -2.22 9.29
N GLU A 72 -12.32 -2.61 9.13
CA GLU A 72 -12.65 -3.98 8.74
C GLU A 72 -12.25 -4.28 7.30
N ALA A 73 -12.43 -3.34 6.36
CA ALA A 73 -11.94 -3.48 4.99
C ALA A 73 -10.41 -3.61 4.96
N LYS A 74 -9.69 -2.82 5.78
CA LYS A 74 -8.24 -2.96 5.96
C LYS A 74 -7.87 -4.35 6.46
N ARG A 75 -8.53 -4.84 7.50
CA ARG A 75 -8.24 -6.15 8.07
C ARG A 75 -8.37 -7.26 7.03
N LEU A 76 -9.44 -7.22 6.24
CA LEU A 76 -9.68 -8.18 5.16
C LEU A 76 -8.62 -8.10 4.05
N ALA A 77 -8.29 -6.90 3.58
CA ALA A 77 -7.27 -6.73 2.54
C ALA A 77 -5.86 -7.12 3.01
N PHE A 78 -5.54 -6.86 4.27
CA PHE A 78 -4.24 -7.22 4.84
C PHE A 78 -4.10 -8.71 5.16
N GLU A 79 -5.20 -9.42 5.35
CA GLU A 79 -5.19 -10.87 5.39
C GLU A 79 -4.76 -11.47 4.04
N ASP A 80 -5.33 -10.94 2.96
CA ASP A 80 -4.94 -11.34 1.60
C ASP A 80 -3.50 -10.93 1.28
N LEU A 81 -3.08 -9.73 1.73
CA LEU A 81 -1.69 -9.27 1.61
C LEU A 81 -0.74 -10.27 2.27
N ALA A 82 -1.01 -10.64 3.51
CA ALA A 82 -0.20 -11.57 4.28
C ALA A 82 -0.09 -12.95 3.61
N ARG A 83 -1.12 -13.35 2.88
CA ARG A 83 -1.23 -14.68 2.29
C ARG A 83 -0.67 -14.80 0.88
N TYR A 84 -0.79 -13.74 0.08
CA TYR A 84 -0.57 -13.82 -1.37
C TYR A 84 0.51 -12.91 -1.91
N TYR A 85 0.87 -11.78 -1.22
CA TYR A 85 1.73 -10.80 -1.85
C TYR A 85 3.19 -11.22 -1.82
N ALA A 86 3.73 -11.32 -3.02
CA ALA A 86 5.09 -11.75 -3.27
C ALA A 86 5.57 -11.24 -4.64
N ASP A 87 6.79 -11.54 -5.00
CA ASP A 87 7.29 -11.31 -6.35
C ASP A 87 6.56 -12.22 -7.35
N PRO A 88 5.84 -11.64 -8.34
CA PRO A 88 5.08 -12.42 -9.31
C PRO A 88 5.95 -13.29 -10.23
N ALA A 89 7.26 -13.04 -10.30
CA ALA A 89 8.20 -13.93 -10.99
C ALA A 89 8.44 -15.25 -10.25
N PHE A 90 8.10 -15.31 -8.96
CA PHE A 90 8.32 -16.47 -8.08
C PHE A 90 7.06 -17.09 -7.51
N ALA A 91 5.93 -16.40 -7.60
CA ALA A 91 4.66 -16.87 -7.04
C ALA A 91 3.49 -16.51 -7.97
N ASN A 92 2.53 -17.42 -8.08
CA ASN A 92 1.27 -17.12 -8.77
C ASN A 92 0.34 -16.36 -7.83
N ILE A 93 0.15 -15.07 -8.09
CA ILE A 93 -0.74 -14.20 -7.32
C ILE A 93 -2.06 -14.07 -8.09
N PRO A 94 -3.21 -14.45 -7.52
CA PRO A 94 -4.49 -14.40 -8.21
C PRO A 94 -5.04 -12.97 -8.28
N THR A 95 -4.33 -12.07 -8.96
CA THR A 95 -4.62 -10.63 -8.97
C THR A 95 -5.99 -10.30 -9.55
N LYS A 96 -6.42 -11.00 -10.60
CA LYS A 96 -7.73 -10.79 -11.23
C LYS A 96 -8.87 -11.19 -10.31
N GLU A 97 -8.72 -12.32 -9.64
CA GLU A 97 -9.71 -12.85 -8.70
C GLU A 97 -9.83 -11.94 -7.48
N LEU A 98 -8.69 -11.55 -6.89
CA LEU A 98 -8.64 -10.69 -5.70
C LEU A 98 -9.25 -9.29 -5.92
N LEU A 99 -9.25 -8.78 -7.15
CA LEU A 99 -9.86 -7.50 -7.50
C LEU A 99 -11.20 -7.63 -8.22
N SER A 100 -11.72 -8.84 -8.40
CA SER A 100 -13.03 -9.03 -9.00
C SER A 100 -14.12 -8.38 -8.14
N GLU A 101 -15.18 -7.89 -8.79
CA GLU A 101 -16.34 -7.33 -8.08
C GLU A 101 -17.00 -8.34 -7.15
N GLU A 102 -17.09 -9.59 -7.62
CA GLU A 102 -17.62 -10.70 -6.84
C GLU A 102 -16.81 -10.92 -5.56
N TYR A 103 -15.47 -10.92 -5.65
CA TYR A 103 -14.61 -11.08 -4.48
C TYR A 103 -14.73 -9.90 -3.52
N GLY A 104 -14.70 -8.68 -4.02
CA GLY A 104 -14.89 -7.47 -3.21
C GLY A 104 -16.21 -7.48 -2.45
N LYS A 105 -17.31 -7.88 -3.13
CA LYS A 105 -18.63 -8.04 -2.51
C LYS A 105 -18.65 -9.15 -1.47
N LYS A 106 -18.06 -10.31 -1.78
CA LYS A 106 -17.94 -11.43 -0.83
C LYS A 106 -17.18 -11.04 0.43
N ARG A 107 -16.09 -10.28 0.29
CA ARG A 107 -15.34 -9.77 1.44
C ARG A 107 -16.13 -8.73 2.22
N PHE A 108 -16.85 -7.84 1.54
CA PHE A 108 -17.73 -6.86 2.18
C PHE A 108 -18.83 -7.53 3.02
N ASP A 109 -19.42 -8.60 2.53
CA ASP A 109 -20.50 -9.34 3.22
C ASP A 109 -20.03 -10.03 4.52
N LEU A 110 -18.72 -10.13 4.75
CA LEU A 110 -18.15 -10.59 6.02
C LEU A 110 -18.16 -9.52 7.10
N ILE A 111 -18.26 -8.24 6.73
CA ILE A 111 -18.24 -7.14 7.71
C ILE A 111 -19.56 -7.11 8.46
N ASN A 112 -19.49 -7.33 9.76
CA ASN A 112 -20.63 -7.11 10.66
C ASN A 112 -20.73 -5.60 10.97
N PRO A 113 -21.85 -4.90 10.64
CA PRO A 113 -21.92 -3.45 10.80
C PRO A 113 -21.97 -2.96 12.26
N GLU A 114 -22.23 -3.86 13.20
CA GLU A 114 -22.44 -3.50 14.63
C GLU A 114 -21.30 -4.03 15.53
N ASN A 115 -20.49 -4.98 15.06
CA ASN A 115 -19.46 -5.60 15.87
C ASN A 115 -18.16 -5.78 15.07
N ALA A 116 -17.02 -5.50 15.71
CA ALA A 116 -15.73 -5.85 15.15
C ALA A 116 -15.65 -7.36 14.92
N MET A 117 -15.14 -7.74 13.76
CA MET A 117 -14.99 -9.15 13.42
C MET A 117 -13.99 -9.83 14.39
N ALA A 118 -14.29 -11.05 14.80
CA ALA A 118 -13.33 -11.91 15.46
C ALA A 118 -12.14 -12.19 14.51
N SER A 119 -11.02 -12.71 15.01
CA SER A 119 -9.83 -13.00 14.22
C SER A 119 -10.15 -13.81 12.96
N PHE A 120 -9.53 -13.43 11.82
CA PHE A 120 -9.67 -14.10 10.52
C PHE A 120 -8.57 -15.13 10.24
N GLY A 121 -7.84 -15.59 11.21
CA GLY A 121 -6.70 -16.48 10.99
C GLY A 121 -5.37 -15.72 10.86
N PRO A 122 -4.25 -16.42 10.66
CA PRO A 122 -2.93 -15.86 10.88
C PRO A 122 -2.51 -14.88 9.80
N GLY A 123 -2.83 -13.62 10.00
CA GLY A 123 -2.14 -12.50 9.39
C GLY A 123 -1.08 -11.99 10.37
N GLU A 124 -0.10 -12.82 10.70
CA GLU A 124 1.02 -12.43 11.55
C GLU A 124 2.07 -11.63 10.75
N PHE A 125 1.72 -10.39 10.40
CA PHE A 125 2.72 -9.40 10.06
C PHE A 125 2.59 -8.24 11.04
N SER A 126 3.38 -8.26 12.09
CA SER A 126 3.57 -7.09 12.94
C SER A 126 4.53 -6.13 12.24
N PHE A 127 4.01 -5.23 11.46
CA PHE A 127 4.77 -4.10 10.95
C PHE A 127 4.73 -2.97 11.96
N THR A 128 5.55 -3.04 12.97
CA THR A 128 5.91 -1.89 13.78
C THR A 128 7.13 -1.25 13.14
N SER A 129 6.99 -0.38 12.18
CA SER A 129 8.14 0.37 11.68
C SER A 129 7.78 1.83 11.51
N GLU A 130 8.54 2.67 12.15
CA GLU A 130 8.73 4.05 11.76
C GLU A 130 9.43 4.01 10.40
N GLY A 131 8.66 4.06 9.31
CA GLY A 131 9.18 4.08 7.95
C GLY A 131 9.56 5.49 7.57
N ASP A 132 10.79 5.71 7.11
CA ASP A 132 11.22 6.96 6.54
C ASP A 132 11.09 6.90 5.02
N THR A 133 10.18 7.70 4.48
CA THR A 133 9.79 7.66 3.07
C THR A 133 9.64 9.09 2.55
N THR A 134 10.06 9.34 1.31
CA THR A 134 9.84 10.61 0.64
C THR A 134 8.95 10.41 -0.58
N TYR A 135 7.96 11.27 -0.74
CA TYR A 135 7.05 11.30 -1.88
C TYR A 135 7.16 12.66 -2.61
N LEU A 136 7.11 12.59 -3.94
CA LEU A 136 7.11 13.75 -4.83
C LEU A 136 6.04 13.57 -5.91
N THR A 137 5.30 14.61 -6.20
CA THR A 137 4.42 14.70 -7.37
C THR A 137 4.75 15.94 -8.18
N VAL A 138 4.66 15.82 -9.51
CA VAL A 138 4.87 16.91 -10.47
C VAL A 138 3.85 16.77 -11.60
N ALA A 139 3.34 17.89 -12.06
CA ALA A 139 2.50 17.97 -13.26
C ALA A 139 2.97 19.11 -14.18
N ASP A 140 2.90 18.90 -15.48
CA ASP A 140 3.18 19.93 -16.47
C ASP A 140 1.89 20.53 -17.06
N SER A 141 2.05 21.57 -17.89
CA SER A 141 0.92 22.26 -18.55
C SER A 141 0.18 21.39 -19.58
N ASN A 142 0.76 20.27 -20.01
CA ASN A 142 0.15 19.33 -20.96
C ASN A 142 -0.64 18.22 -20.24
N GLY A 143 -0.65 18.23 -18.91
CA GLY A 143 -1.32 17.22 -18.09
C GLY A 143 -0.50 15.96 -17.84
N MET A 144 0.80 15.94 -18.21
CA MET A 144 1.69 14.86 -17.82
C MET A 144 1.97 14.94 -16.32
N MET A 145 1.83 13.83 -15.62
CA MET A 145 2.04 13.77 -14.17
C MET A 145 3.06 12.69 -13.81
N VAL A 146 3.81 12.93 -12.75
CA VAL A 146 4.72 11.96 -12.13
C VAL A 146 4.33 11.75 -10.69
N SER A 147 4.21 10.50 -10.29
CA SER A 147 4.03 10.06 -8.90
C SER A 147 5.28 9.29 -8.50
N LEU A 148 6.16 9.91 -7.73
CA LEU A 148 7.47 9.34 -7.36
C LEU A 148 7.55 9.13 -5.86
N ILE A 149 7.93 7.92 -5.48
CA ILE A 149 8.19 7.58 -4.08
C ILE A 149 9.52 6.85 -3.95
N GLN A 150 10.28 7.21 -2.92
CA GLN A 150 11.51 6.50 -2.56
C GLN A 150 11.61 6.33 -1.05
N SER A 151 12.30 5.29 -0.62
CA SER A 151 12.43 4.97 0.79
C SER A 151 13.54 3.95 1.01
N ASN A 152 14.28 4.11 2.07
CA ASN A 152 15.17 3.06 2.58
C ASN A 152 14.42 2.05 3.46
N TYR A 153 13.12 2.24 3.68
CA TYR A 153 12.20 1.56 4.57
C TYR A 153 12.36 2.05 6.02
N ARG A 154 13.38 1.67 6.75
CA ARG A 154 13.64 2.23 8.09
C ARG A 154 14.72 3.30 8.00
N GLY A 155 14.49 4.49 8.50
CA GLY A 155 15.45 5.59 8.63
C GLY A 155 16.68 5.52 7.73
N MET A 156 17.79 5.07 8.28
CA MET A 156 19.07 4.91 7.56
C MET A 156 19.15 3.59 6.74
N GLY A 157 18.04 2.88 6.53
CA GLY A 157 18.02 1.60 5.82
C GLY A 157 18.93 0.57 6.47
N SER A 158 19.69 -0.16 5.65
CA SER A 158 20.65 -1.16 6.13
C SER A 158 21.86 -0.58 6.88
N GLY A 159 22.07 0.73 6.86
CA GLY A 159 23.28 1.37 7.37
C GLY A 159 24.53 1.15 6.50
N LEU A 160 24.39 0.42 5.38
CA LEU A 160 25.50 0.11 4.47
C LEU A 160 25.56 1.13 3.33
N VAL A 161 26.70 1.77 3.19
CA VAL A 161 27.02 2.64 2.05
C VAL A 161 28.08 1.93 1.21
N PRO A 162 27.72 1.44 0.02
CA PRO A 162 28.70 0.81 -0.87
C PRO A 162 29.76 1.79 -1.34
N ASP A 163 30.99 1.34 -1.43
CA ASP A 163 32.11 2.16 -1.88
C ASP A 163 31.86 2.77 -3.27
N GLY A 164 32.03 4.09 -3.37
CA GLY A 164 31.87 4.85 -4.61
C GLY A 164 30.45 5.11 -5.07
N LEU A 165 29.41 4.68 -4.34
CA LEU A 165 28.01 4.94 -4.70
C LEU A 165 27.42 6.19 -4.05
N GLY A 166 27.87 6.57 -2.84
CA GLY A 166 27.45 7.78 -2.16
C GLY A 166 25.99 7.76 -1.67
N PHE A 167 25.33 6.60 -1.63
CA PHE A 167 24.00 6.41 -1.06
C PHE A 167 23.93 5.15 -0.21
N MET A 168 22.95 5.10 0.66
CA MET A 168 22.72 4.00 1.58
C MET A 168 21.76 2.96 0.95
N LEU A 169 22.04 1.67 1.17
CA LEU A 169 21.16 0.62 0.73
C LEU A 169 19.93 0.50 1.64
N GLN A 170 18.78 0.26 1.05
CA GLN A 170 17.53 -0.01 1.74
C GLN A 170 17.60 -1.37 2.49
N ASP A 171 16.75 -1.56 3.51
CA ASP A 171 16.71 -2.75 4.34
C ASP A 171 15.46 -3.63 4.15
N ARG A 172 14.77 -3.51 3.00
CA ARG A 172 13.53 -4.25 2.71
C ARG A 172 13.70 -5.77 2.63
N GLY A 173 14.93 -6.27 2.62
CA GLY A 173 15.21 -7.69 2.73
C GLY A 173 14.62 -8.33 4.01
N GLU A 174 14.43 -7.56 5.08
CA GLU A 174 13.77 -8.04 6.30
C GLU A 174 12.29 -8.38 6.12
N LEU A 175 11.67 -7.90 5.03
CA LEU A 175 10.26 -8.18 4.73
C LEU A 175 10.03 -9.53 4.06
N PHE A 176 11.07 -10.30 3.76
CA PHE A 176 10.93 -11.68 3.36
C PHE A 176 10.42 -12.55 4.51
N SER A 177 9.57 -13.53 4.16
CA SER A 177 9.23 -14.60 5.08
C SER A 177 10.38 -15.59 5.20
N MET A 178 10.58 -16.14 6.40
CA MET A 178 11.49 -17.26 6.63
C MET A 178 10.77 -18.61 6.60
N ASP A 179 9.43 -18.61 6.47
CA ASP A 179 8.64 -19.84 6.28
C ASP A 179 8.81 -20.35 4.84
N PRO A 180 9.34 -21.57 4.63
CA PRO A 180 9.54 -22.13 3.30
C PRO A 180 8.25 -22.31 2.48
N SER A 181 7.11 -22.38 3.12
CA SER A 181 5.80 -22.54 2.48
C SER A 181 5.18 -21.21 2.04
N HIS A 182 5.73 -20.07 2.50
CA HIS A 182 5.18 -18.76 2.23
C HIS A 182 5.56 -18.25 0.83
N PRO A 183 4.64 -17.68 0.02
CA PRO A 183 4.96 -17.16 -1.30
C PRO A 183 6.05 -16.09 -1.30
N ASN A 184 6.17 -15.28 -0.23
CA ASN A 184 7.23 -14.28 -0.06
C ASN A 184 8.46 -14.81 0.71
N VAL A 185 8.70 -16.12 0.69
CA VAL A 185 9.93 -16.69 1.28
C VAL A 185 11.17 -16.15 0.59
N TYR A 186 12.26 -15.96 1.37
CA TYR A 186 13.55 -15.52 0.82
C TYR A 186 14.05 -16.48 -0.27
N ALA A 187 14.47 -15.92 -1.39
CA ALA A 187 15.15 -16.65 -2.47
C ALA A 187 16.12 -15.72 -3.20
N PRO A 188 17.25 -16.24 -3.74
CA PRO A 188 18.15 -15.46 -4.56
C PRO A 188 17.47 -14.86 -5.79
N GLY A 189 17.73 -13.60 -6.09
CA GLY A 189 17.16 -12.88 -7.23
C GLY A 189 15.69 -12.46 -7.09
N LYS A 190 15.06 -12.78 -5.97
CA LYS A 190 13.67 -12.45 -5.68
C LYS A 190 13.54 -11.06 -5.07
N ARG A 191 12.53 -10.31 -5.50
CA ARG A 191 12.15 -9.03 -4.89
C ARG A 191 11.33 -9.27 -3.62
N PRO A 192 11.66 -8.63 -2.48
CA PRO A 192 10.82 -8.73 -1.29
C PRO A 192 9.48 -8.03 -1.49
N PHE A 193 8.47 -8.40 -0.73
CA PHE A 193 7.34 -7.52 -0.46
C PHE A 193 7.85 -6.13 -0.06
N HIS A 194 7.17 -5.06 -0.48
CA HIS A 194 7.55 -3.69 -0.11
C HIS A 194 6.35 -2.77 0.12
N THR A 195 6.61 -1.64 0.76
CA THR A 195 5.58 -0.73 1.26
C THR A 195 5.43 0.56 0.47
N ILE A 196 6.31 0.86 -0.49
CA ILE A 196 6.22 2.11 -1.28
C ILE A 196 5.19 1.96 -2.40
N ILE A 197 4.24 2.87 -2.47
CA ILE A 197 3.08 2.82 -3.37
C ILE A 197 2.74 4.21 -3.92
N PRO A 198 3.36 4.62 -5.04
CA PRO A 198 2.93 5.83 -5.73
C PRO A 198 1.61 5.57 -6.46
N ALA A 199 0.63 6.45 -6.32
CA ALA A 199 -0.72 6.23 -6.84
C ALA A 199 -1.18 7.31 -7.83
N PHE A 200 -2.19 6.95 -8.61
CA PHE A 200 -2.95 7.86 -9.45
C PHE A 200 -4.46 7.71 -9.22
N ILE A 201 -5.16 8.82 -9.29
CA ILE A 201 -6.61 8.83 -9.51
C ILE A 201 -6.85 9.19 -10.97
N MET A 202 -7.60 8.34 -11.67
CA MET A 202 -7.98 8.54 -13.06
C MET A 202 -9.47 8.88 -13.15
N GLN A 203 -9.83 9.75 -14.11
CA GLN A 203 -11.22 10.04 -14.42
C GLN A 203 -11.40 10.12 -15.94
N ASN A 204 -12.38 9.40 -16.48
CA ASN A 204 -12.66 9.33 -17.91
C ASN A 204 -11.42 8.96 -18.77
N GLY A 205 -10.55 8.09 -18.26
CA GLY A 205 -9.33 7.66 -18.93
C GLY A 205 -8.16 8.64 -18.87
N LEU A 206 -8.31 9.76 -18.16
CA LEU A 206 -7.27 10.79 -17.99
C LEU A 206 -6.80 10.85 -16.53
N PRO A 207 -5.53 11.18 -16.28
CA PRO A 207 -5.04 11.39 -14.93
C PRO A 207 -5.68 12.65 -14.31
N LEU A 208 -6.35 12.46 -13.17
CA LEU A 208 -6.94 13.55 -12.40
C LEU A 208 -5.98 14.04 -11.32
N MET A 209 -5.31 13.10 -10.64
CA MET A 209 -4.40 13.40 -9.54
C MET A 209 -3.34 12.33 -9.41
N SER A 210 -2.10 12.72 -9.18
CA SER A 210 -1.03 11.85 -8.66
C SER A 210 -0.86 12.12 -7.17
N PHE A 211 -0.77 11.08 -6.35
CA PHE A 211 -0.62 11.23 -4.91
C PHE A 211 0.10 10.05 -4.27
N GLY A 212 0.55 10.23 -3.05
CA GLY A 212 1.17 9.20 -2.24
C GLY A 212 1.32 9.65 -0.81
N LEU A 213 1.59 8.70 0.07
CA LEU A 213 1.75 8.90 1.50
C LEU A 213 3.01 8.19 1.99
N MET A 214 3.46 8.58 3.17
CA MET A 214 4.55 7.95 3.91
C MET A 214 3.98 7.13 5.07
N GLY A 215 4.84 6.32 5.73
CA GLY A 215 4.45 5.61 6.95
C GLY A 215 4.25 4.09 6.80
N GLY A 216 5.03 3.42 5.97
CA GLY A 216 5.01 1.96 5.86
C GLY A 216 3.60 1.41 5.55
N SER A 217 3.07 0.56 6.41
CA SER A 217 1.73 -0.06 6.26
C SER A 217 0.55 0.90 6.47
N MET A 218 0.80 2.16 6.84
CA MET A 218 -0.20 3.23 6.82
C MET A 218 -0.58 3.62 5.38
N GLN A 219 0.32 3.50 4.42
CA GLN A 219 0.11 4.02 3.06
C GLN A 219 -1.18 3.52 2.40
N PRO A 220 -1.49 2.21 2.31
CA PRO A 220 -2.76 1.75 1.72
C PRO A 220 -3.98 2.29 2.46
N GLN A 221 -3.92 2.36 3.79
CA GLN A 221 -5.00 2.88 4.61
C GLN A 221 -5.23 4.37 4.36
N GLY A 222 -4.13 5.13 4.25
CA GLY A 222 -4.18 6.55 3.96
C GLY A 222 -4.66 6.87 2.55
N HIS A 223 -4.23 6.11 1.54
CA HIS A 223 -4.72 6.26 0.15
C HIS A 223 -6.25 6.13 0.09
N VAL A 224 -6.79 5.11 0.74
CA VAL A 224 -8.25 4.89 0.79
C VAL A 224 -8.96 6.01 1.54
N GLN A 225 -8.40 6.51 2.65
CA GLN A 225 -9.00 7.61 3.41
C GLN A 225 -8.99 8.92 2.62
N ILE A 226 -7.93 9.23 1.88
CA ILE A 226 -7.87 10.39 0.97
C ILE A 226 -8.95 10.26 -0.12
N LEU A 227 -9.02 9.10 -0.78
CA LEU A 227 -10.02 8.84 -1.81
C LEU A 227 -11.45 9.05 -1.30
N ILE A 228 -11.79 8.48 -0.15
CA ILE A 228 -13.10 8.60 0.48
C ILE A 228 -13.39 10.05 0.90
N ASN A 229 -12.41 10.74 1.50
CA ASN A 229 -12.57 12.14 1.88
C ASN A 229 -12.92 13.02 0.68
N MET A 230 -12.31 12.77 -0.48
CA MET A 230 -12.59 13.54 -1.69
C MET A 230 -13.92 13.14 -2.34
N PHE A 231 -14.20 11.86 -2.53
CA PHE A 231 -15.29 11.39 -3.40
C PHE A 231 -16.57 10.97 -2.67
N ASP A 232 -16.53 10.73 -1.37
CA ASP A 232 -17.74 10.54 -0.56
C ASP A 232 -18.11 11.80 0.26
N TYR A 233 -17.11 12.60 0.65
CA TYR A 233 -17.33 13.79 1.51
C TYR A 233 -17.05 15.11 0.82
N GLY A 234 -16.65 15.12 -0.45
CA GLY A 234 -16.49 16.31 -1.27
C GLY A 234 -15.35 17.23 -0.84
N MET A 235 -14.37 16.73 -0.11
CA MET A 235 -13.21 17.50 0.33
C MET A 235 -12.28 17.79 -0.86
N ASN A 236 -11.68 18.98 -0.89
CA ASN A 236 -10.57 19.24 -1.80
C ASN A 236 -9.30 18.48 -1.35
N PRO A 237 -8.24 18.38 -2.18
CA PRO A 237 -7.03 17.62 -1.83
C PRO A 237 -6.35 18.08 -0.54
N GLN A 238 -6.34 19.39 -0.24
CA GLN A 238 -5.75 19.91 0.99
C GLN A 238 -6.58 19.50 2.22
N GLU A 239 -7.89 19.69 2.16
CA GLU A 239 -8.80 19.29 3.23
C GLU A 239 -8.72 17.77 3.48
N ALA A 240 -8.67 16.96 2.42
CA ALA A 240 -8.53 15.53 2.52
C ALA A 240 -7.20 15.10 3.16
N GLY A 241 -6.12 15.84 2.89
CA GLY A 241 -4.80 15.64 3.48
C GLY A 241 -4.73 16.08 4.95
N ASP A 242 -5.35 17.19 5.31
CA ASP A 242 -5.37 17.74 6.68
C ASP A 242 -6.34 17.00 7.60
N ALA A 243 -7.33 16.32 7.04
CA ALA A 243 -8.31 15.58 7.81
C ALA A 243 -7.64 14.50 8.68
N ALA A 244 -8.08 14.36 9.92
CA ALA A 244 -7.60 13.35 10.83
C ALA A 244 -7.70 11.95 10.19
N ARG A 245 -6.64 11.15 10.29
CA ARG A 245 -6.58 9.80 9.77
C ARG A 245 -6.49 8.78 10.90
N THR A 246 -7.03 7.59 10.64
CA THR A 246 -6.82 6.44 11.51
C THR A 246 -5.84 5.48 10.87
N VAL A 247 -5.07 4.80 11.72
CA VAL A 247 -4.24 3.67 11.31
C VAL A 247 -4.57 2.50 12.22
N SER A 248 -4.77 1.33 11.62
CA SER A 248 -4.93 0.08 12.35
C SER A 248 -3.71 -0.79 12.09
N TYR A 249 -2.95 -1.08 13.13
CA TYR A 249 -1.94 -2.14 13.15
C TYR A 249 -2.56 -3.39 13.75
N THR A 250 -2.07 -4.57 13.40
CA THR A 250 -2.69 -5.86 13.79
C THR A 250 -2.82 -6.06 15.30
N HIS A 251 -2.10 -5.28 16.11
CA HIS A 251 -2.11 -5.43 17.57
C HIS A 251 -2.37 -4.16 18.40
N LEU A 252 -2.55 -2.98 17.77
CA LEU A 252 -2.79 -1.74 18.49
C LEU A 252 -3.61 -0.77 17.65
N THR A 253 -4.79 -0.42 18.15
CA THR A 253 -5.49 0.79 17.74
C THR A 253 -5.05 1.93 18.66
N LEU A 254 -4.16 2.77 18.19
CA LEU A 254 -3.85 4.03 18.86
C LEU A 254 -4.41 5.17 18.02
N PRO A 255 -5.20 6.09 18.59
CA PRO A 255 -5.49 7.34 17.91
C PRO A 255 -4.19 8.13 17.81
N THR A 256 -3.67 8.27 16.61
CA THR A 256 -2.51 9.13 16.39
C THR A 256 -3.00 10.53 16.03
N ASN A 257 -2.96 11.43 16.99
CA ASN A 257 -2.89 12.85 16.73
C ASN A 257 -1.44 13.18 16.33
N SER A 258 -1.03 12.80 15.16
CA SER A 258 0.23 13.28 14.61
C SER A 258 -0.09 14.34 13.56
N ASN A 259 -0.05 15.59 13.97
CA ASN A 259 0.25 16.69 13.09
C ASN A 259 1.69 16.50 12.61
N VAL A 260 1.87 15.96 11.43
CA VAL A 260 3.11 16.03 10.65
C VAL A 260 2.75 16.36 9.23
#